data_66726c554c6e76156046524cfbb34f6c
#
_entry.id   66726c554c6e76156046524cfbb34f6c
#
_cell.length_a   1.000
_cell.length_b   1.000
_cell.length_c   1.000
_cell.angle_alpha   90.00
_cell.angle_beta   90.00
_cell.angle_gamma   90.00
#
_symmetry.space_group_name_H-M   'P 1'
#
loop_
_entity.id
_entity.type
_entity.pdbx_description
1 polymer ?
#
loop_
_entity_poly.entity_id
_entity_poly.type
_entity_poly.pdbx_seq_one_letter_code
_entity_poly.pdbx_strand_id
1 'polypeptide(L)'
;MHFINRLLTCCLLWQLAAAGVFAQSTAPELPPEVASTIPSTEFAGKGKLTFFGLEVYESSLWTTPSFKGLSFENHSFALELHYLRNFTAADIAKRSIEEMQRIEPVPEQKVALWIKTLSEAFPNVKKGDRIVGVHKPGFGVTFWHNGKRSGEIRDADFSRQFFGIWLSPKTSEPKLRQALLSKVNL
;
A
#
# COMPACT_ATOMS: atom_id res chain seq x y z
N MET A 1 -25.87 83.06 -9.08
CA MET A 1 -26.61 81.90 -8.51
C MET A 1 -26.36 80.74 -9.43
N HIS A 2 -25.35 79.94 -9.11
CA HIS A 2 -25.00 78.78 -9.93
C HIS A 2 -24.70 77.62 -8.99
N PHE A 3 -25.57 76.64 -8.95
CA PHE A 3 -25.39 75.39 -8.21
C PHE A 3 -24.59 74.42 -9.09
N ILE A 4 -23.41 74.03 -8.63
CA ILE A 4 -22.57 73.01 -9.26
C ILE A 4 -22.85 71.68 -8.54
N ASN A 5 -23.44 70.77 -9.27
CA ASN A 5 -23.72 69.41 -8.83
C ASN A 5 -22.50 68.54 -9.06
N ARG A 6 -21.86 68.01 -7.98
CA ARG A 6 -20.75 67.06 -8.05
C ARG A 6 -21.30 65.66 -7.90
N LEU A 7 -21.34 64.92 -9.00
CA LEU A 7 -21.55 63.47 -9.02
C LEU A 7 -20.24 62.78 -8.55
N LEU A 8 -20.30 62.15 -7.41
CA LEU A 8 -19.27 61.20 -6.95
C LEU A 8 -19.63 59.82 -7.51
N THR A 9 -18.84 59.35 -8.48
CA THR A 9 -18.90 57.98 -8.99
C THR A 9 -18.11 57.10 -8.08
N CYS A 10 -18.78 56.23 -7.27
CA CYS A 10 -18.19 55.26 -6.39
C CYS A 10 -17.91 53.97 -7.20
N CYS A 11 -16.67 53.77 -7.69
CA CYS A 11 -16.23 52.50 -8.26
C CYS A 11 -15.97 51.49 -7.15
N LEU A 12 -16.93 50.61 -6.90
CA LEU A 12 -16.74 49.41 -6.10
C LEU A 12 -15.95 48.39 -6.91
N LEU A 13 -14.66 48.25 -6.61
CA LEU A 13 -13.82 47.16 -7.08
C LEU A 13 -14.18 45.90 -6.28
N TRP A 14 -14.93 45.03 -6.88
CA TRP A 14 -15.19 43.67 -6.37
C TRP A 14 -13.96 42.80 -6.64
N GLN A 15 -13.12 42.63 -5.65
CA GLN A 15 -12.03 41.63 -5.72
C GLN A 15 -12.62 40.25 -5.51
N LEU A 16 -12.76 39.47 -6.58
CA LEU A 16 -12.98 38.03 -6.48
C LEU A 16 -11.69 37.36 -5.97
N ALA A 17 -11.65 37.07 -4.67
CA ALA A 17 -10.66 36.17 -4.12
C ALA A 17 -10.99 34.75 -4.60
N ALA A 18 -10.31 34.29 -5.64
CA ALA A 18 -10.32 32.88 -6.03
C ALA A 18 -9.57 32.09 -4.96
N ALA A 19 -10.30 31.55 -3.99
CA ALA A 19 -9.76 30.57 -3.05
C ALA A 19 -9.46 29.29 -3.85
N GLY A 20 -8.20 29.14 -4.26
CA GLY A 20 -7.70 27.89 -4.82
C GLY A 20 -7.85 26.79 -3.77
N VAL A 21 -8.81 25.89 -3.96
CA VAL A 21 -8.91 24.66 -3.19
C VAL A 21 -7.74 23.77 -3.63
N PHE A 22 -6.60 23.88 -2.94
CA PHE A 22 -5.56 22.90 -3.03
C PHE A 22 -6.11 21.61 -2.44
N ALA A 23 -6.45 20.64 -3.29
CA ALA A 23 -6.71 19.28 -2.86
C ALA A 23 -5.43 18.74 -2.23
N GLN A 24 -5.30 18.86 -0.91
CA GLN A 24 -4.25 18.19 -0.15
C GLN A 24 -4.51 16.69 -0.33
N SER A 25 -3.62 16.02 -1.05
CA SER A 25 -3.56 14.56 -1.03
C SER A 25 -3.18 14.14 0.39
N THR A 26 -4.16 14.00 1.26
CA THR A 26 -3.95 13.51 2.61
C THR A 26 -3.42 12.09 2.53
N ALA A 27 -2.34 11.81 3.26
CA ALA A 27 -1.87 10.44 3.45
C ALA A 27 -3.05 9.57 3.92
N PRO A 28 -3.14 8.30 3.48
CA PRO A 28 -4.18 7.41 4.00
C PRO A 28 -4.07 7.30 5.52
N GLU A 29 -5.20 7.02 6.17
CA GLU A 29 -5.23 6.80 7.61
C GLU A 29 -4.49 5.51 7.97
N LEU A 30 -3.68 5.54 9.04
CA LEU A 30 -2.96 4.37 9.52
C LEU A 30 -3.95 3.29 9.98
N PRO A 31 -3.92 2.06 9.41
CA PRO A 31 -4.81 1.00 9.84
C PRO A 31 -4.63 0.69 11.33
N PRO A 32 -5.72 0.56 12.12
CA PRO A 32 -5.63 0.28 13.55
C PRO A 32 -4.84 -0.98 13.89
N GLU A 33 -4.94 -2.03 13.07
CA GLU A 33 -4.17 -3.26 13.21
C GLU A 33 -2.66 -3.05 13.01
N VAL A 34 -2.26 -2.10 12.17
CA VAL A 34 -0.85 -1.72 12.01
C VAL A 34 -0.38 -0.94 13.23
N ALA A 35 -1.14 0.08 13.64
CA ALA A 35 -0.82 0.89 14.81
C ALA A 35 -0.63 0.04 16.08
N SER A 36 -1.47 -0.98 16.27
CA SER A 36 -1.38 -1.88 17.43
C SER A 36 -0.24 -2.89 17.33
N THR A 37 0.27 -3.17 16.13
CA THR A 37 1.26 -4.23 15.89
C THR A 37 2.68 -3.69 15.72
N ILE A 38 2.83 -2.51 15.11
CA ILE A 38 4.12 -1.85 14.87
C ILE A 38 4.02 -0.41 15.39
N PRO A 39 4.58 -0.10 16.56
CA PRO A 39 4.62 1.26 17.08
C PRO A 39 5.42 2.21 16.16
N SER A 40 5.05 3.49 16.17
CA SER A 40 5.75 4.56 15.45
C SER A 40 5.84 4.35 13.93
N THR A 41 4.76 3.81 13.33
CA THR A 41 4.68 3.57 11.89
C THR A 41 4.30 4.84 11.15
N GLU A 42 4.99 5.10 10.05
CA GLU A 42 4.77 6.24 9.16
C GLU A 42 4.37 5.78 7.76
N PHE A 43 3.62 6.63 7.05
CA PHE A 43 3.24 6.38 5.66
C PHE A 43 4.44 6.59 4.74
N ALA A 44 4.87 5.53 4.06
CA ALA A 44 6.03 5.52 3.16
C ALA A 44 5.67 5.85 1.70
N GLY A 45 4.50 5.43 1.25
CA GLY A 45 4.06 5.67 -0.12
C GLY A 45 2.87 4.82 -0.52
N LYS A 46 2.26 5.16 -1.65
CA LYS A 46 1.15 4.40 -2.24
C LYS A 46 1.26 4.29 -3.75
N GLY A 47 0.70 3.23 -4.29
CA GLY A 47 0.60 3.03 -5.73
C GLY A 47 -0.56 2.12 -6.09
N LYS A 48 -0.83 2.01 -7.39
CA LYS A 48 -1.89 1.18 -7.94
C LYS A 48 -1.29 0.13 -8.86
N LEU A 49 -1.71 -1.13 -8.70
CA LEU A 49 -1.45 -2.16 -9.69
C LEU A 49 -2.52 -2.13 -10.77
N THR A 50 -2.05 -2.03 -12.02
CA THR A 50 -2.90 -2.18 -13.22
C THR A 50 -2.32 -3.30 -14.08
N PHE A 51 -3.16 -4.26 -14.47
CA PHE A 51 -2.76 -5.39 -15.30
C PHE A 51 -3.62 -5.44 -16.56
N PHE A 52 -3.01 -5.38 -17.74
CA PHE A 52 -3.70 -5.25 -19.04
C PHE A 52 -4.77 -4.15 -19.06
N GLY A 53 -4.47 -2.99 -18.50
CA GLY A 53 -5.41 -1.86 -18.40
C GLY A 53 -6.49 -1.99 -17.33
N LEU A 54 -6.53 -3.10 -16.59
CA LEU A 54 -7.50 -3.34 -15.53
C LEU A 54 -6.88 -3.01 -14.16
N GLU A 55 -7.52 -2.13 -13.40
CA GLU A 55 -7.12 -1.83 -12.03
C GLU A 55 -7.36 -3.05 -11.13
N VAL A 56 -6.31 -3.49 -10.44
CA VAL A 56 -6.33 -4.71 -9.58
C VAL A 56 -6.51 -4.34 -8.12
N TYR A 57 -5.61 -3.51 -7.59
CA TYR A 57 -5.67 -2.97 -6.23
C TYR A 57 -4.89 -1.65 -6.12
N GLU A 58 -5.20 -0.88 -5.11
CA GLU A 58 -4.33 0.16 -4.56
C GLU A 58 -3.54 -0.43 -3.41
N SER A 59 -2.28 -0.03 -3.28
CA SER A 59 -1.39 -0.47 -2.20
C SER A 59 -0.82 0.71 -1.45
N SER A 60 -0.67 0.56 -0.12
CA SER A 60 -0.05 1.54 0.76
C SER A 60 1.01 0.85 1.62
N LEU A 61 2.18 1.47 1.73
CA LEU A 61 3.27 0.98 2.56
C LEU A 61 3.40 1.84 3.84
N TRP A 62 3.52 1.15 4.96
CA TRP A 62 3.68 1.73 6.29
C TRP A 62 4.97 1.20 6.91
N THR A 63 5.88 2.08 7.31
CA THR A 63 7.22 1.70 7.75
C THR A 63 7.60 2.35 9.07
N THR A 64 8.54 1.75 9.78
CA THR A 64 9.21 2.43 10.90
C THR A 64 10.20 3.47 10.39
N PRO A 65 10.57 4.51 11.17
CA PRO A 65 11.53 5.55 10.76
C PRO A 65 12.90 5.02 10.34
N SER A 66 13.30 3.85 10.86
CA SER A 66 14.58 3.21 10.52
C SER A 66 14.55 2.33 9.27
N PHE A 67 13.40 2.23 8.60
CA PHE A 67 13.21 1.35 7.44
C PHE A 67 14.14 1.70 6.28
N LYS A 68 14.70 0.65 5.66
CA LYS A 68 15.55 0.77 4.46
C LYS A 68 15.01 -0.15 3.36
N GLY A 69 14.67 0.42 2.21
CA GLY A 69 14.02 -0.29 1.12
C GLY A 69 14.87 -1.40 0.47
N LEU A 70 16.20 -1.30 0.54
CA LEU A 70 17.11 -2.33 -0.02
C LEU A 70 17.31 -3.52 0.91
N SER A 71 16.98 -3.39 2.19
CA SER A 71 17.08 -4.44 3.22
C SER A 71 15.78 -4.54 4.02
N PHE A 72 14.65 -4.41 3.33
CA PHE A 72 13.31 -4.38 3.93
C PHE A 72 13.04 -5.56 4.87
N GLU A 73 13.60 -6.73 4.58
CA GLU A 73 13.46 -7.96 5.37
C GLU A 73 13.98 -7.85 6.81
N ASN A 74 14.84 -6.86 7.07
CA ASN A 74 15.41 -6.60 8.39
C ASN A 74 14.59 -5.59 9.22
N HIS A 75 13.47 -5.10 8.69
CA HIS A 75 12.66 -4.06 9.31
C HIS A 75 11.20 -4.49 9.46
N SER A 76 10.54 -4.06 10.52
CA SER A 76 9.10 -4.22 10.63
C SER A 76 8.39 -3.18 9.75
N PHE A 77 7.39 -3.63 9.00
CA PHE A 77 6.56 -2.79 8.14
C PHE A 77 5.21 -3.47 7.89
N ALA A 78 4.27 -2.72 7.31
CA ALA A 78 3.01 -3.24 6.83
C ALA A 78 2.75 -2.82 5.39
N LEU A 79 2.21 -3.74 4.60
CA LEU A 79 1.70 -3.48 3.26
C LEU A 79 0.20 -3.73 3.26
N GLU A 80 -0.54 -2.72 2.84
CA GLU A 80 -1.99 -2.76 2.68
C GLU A 80 -2.34 -2.87 1.20
N LEU A 81 -3.27 -3.76 0.87
CA LEU A 81 -3.87 -3.90 -0.46
C LEU A 81 -5.36 -3.64 -0.37
N HIS A 82 -5.84 -2.63 -1.06
CA HIS A 82 -7.27 -2.34 -1.23
C HIS A 82 -7.72 -2.83 -2.60
N TYR A 83 -8.48 -3.91 -2.62
CA TYR A 83 -8.85 -4.60 -3.86
C TYR A 83 -9.91 -3.84 -4.65
N LEU A 84 -9.67 -3.69 -5.94
CA LEU A 84 -10.57 -3.04 -6.89
C LEU A 84 -11.38 -4.05 -7.72
N ARG A 85 -11.11 -5.35 -7.50
CA ARG A 85 -11.75 -6.50 -8.17
C ARG A 85 -11.87 -7.68 -7.21
N ASN A 86 -12.68 -8.68 -7.63
CA ASN A 86 -12.84 -9.92 -6.87
C ASN A 86 -11.76 -10.93 -7.26
N PHE A 87 -11.24 -11.66 -6.26
CA PHE A 87 -10.30 -12.77 -6.47
C PHE A 87 -10.58 -13.89 -5.45
N THR A 88 -10.31 -15.12 -5.84
CA THR A 88 -10.32 -16.24 -4.88
C THR A 88 -9.00 -16.27 -4.10
N ALA A 89 -9.04 -16.84 -2.89
CA ALA A 89 -7.83 -17.08 -2.10
C ALA A 89 -6.80 -17.94 -2.87
N ALA A 90 -7.29 -18.93 -3.60
CA ALA A 90 -6.44 -19.81 -4.41
C ALA A 90 -5.73 -19.06 -5.55
N ASP A 91 -6.43 -18.16 -6.25
CA ASP A 91 -5.84 -17.34 -7.32
C ASP A 91 -4.78 -16.40 -6.77
N ILE A 92 -5.06 -15.75 -5.62
CA ILE A 92 -4.10 -14.87 -4.94
C ILE A 92 -2.86 -15.67 -4.54
N ALA A 93 -3.03 -16.83 -3.91
CA ALA A 93 -1.93 -17.68 -3.46
C ALA A 93 -1.07 -18.13 -4.64
N LYS A 94 -1.69 -18.66 -5.69
CA LYS A 94 -0.99 -19.10 -6.89
C LYS A 94 -0.19 -17.97 -7.53
N ARG A 95 -0.84 -16.82 -7.74
CA ARG A 95 -0.18 -15.65 -8.34
C ARG A 95 0.98 -15.13 -7.47
N SER A 96 0.83 -15.15 -6.16
CA SER A 96 1.91 -14.74 -5.25
C SER A 96 3.14 -15.64 -5.41
N ILE A 97 2.96 -16.96 -5.47
CA ILE A 97 4.08 -17.88 -5.68
C ILE A 97 4.73 -17.68 -7.05
N GLU A 98 3.96 -17.48 -8.10
CA GLU A 98 4.49 -17.16 -9.43
C GLU A 98 5.39 -15.91 -9.42
N GLU A 99 4.96 -14.85 -8.74
CA GLU A 99 5.76 -13.62 -8.62
C GLU A 99 7.00 -13.81 -7.73
N MET A 100 6.88 -14.59 -6.64
CA MET A 100 8.04 -14.94 -5.81
C MET A 100 9.09 -15.69 -6.63
N GLN A 101 8.69 -16.68 -7.43
CA GLN A 101 9.57 -17.46 -8.31
C GLN A 101 10.23 -16.64 -9.41
N ARG A 102 9.63 -15.51 -9.83
CA ARG A 102 10.26 -14.56 -10.78
C ARG A 102 11.45 -13.83 -10.15
N ILE A 103 11.40 -13.58 -8.85
CA ILE A 103 12.43 -12.82 -8.12
C ILE A 103 13.59 -13.71 -7.76
N GLU A 104 13.29 -14.89 -7.19
CA GLU A 104 14.27 -15.89 -6.83
C GLU A 104 13.65 -17.31 -6.82
N PRO A 105 14.45 -18.35 -7.02
CA PRO A 105 13.94 -19.72 -6.99
C PRO A 105 13.30 -20.07 -5.65
N VAL A 106 12.11 -20.65 -5.69
CA VAL A 106 11.45 -21.26 -4.52
C VAL A 106 11.69 -22.77 -4.56
N PRO A 107 12.23 -23.39 -3.52
CA PRO A 107 12.37 -24.84 -3.46
C PRO A 107 11.03 -25.55 -3.69
N GLU A 108 11.02 -26.58 -4.53
CA GLU A 108 9.79 -27.26 -4.95
C GLU A 108 8.96 -27.75 -3.75
N GLN A 109 9.65 -28.27 -2.72
CA GLN A 109 9.02 -28.73 -1.49
C GLN A 109 8.28 -27.61 -0.72
N LYS A 110 8.70 -26.35 -0.89
CA LYS A 110 8.06 -25.18 -0.27
C LYS A 110 6.88 -24.65 -1.09
N VAL A 111 6.84 -24.87 -2.41
CA VAL A 111 5.79 -24.32 -3.30
C VAL A 111 4.41 -24.79 -2.86
N ALA A 112 4.17 -26.08 -2.76
CA ALA A 112 2.87 -26.64 -2.38
C ALA A 112 2.47 -26.23 -0.96
N LEU A 113 3.43 -26.22 -0.02
CA LEU A 113 3.21 -25.79 1.36
C LEU A 113 2.80 -24.33 1.42
N TRP A 114 3.51 -23.44 0.75
CA TRP A 114 3.24 -22.02 0.77
C TRP A 114 1.93 -21.65 0.05
N ILE A 115 1.60 -22.31 -1.07
CA ILE A 115 0.28 -22.15 -1.71
C ILE A 115 -0.84 -22.50 -0.73
N LYS A 116 -0.73 -23.67 -0.07
CA LYS A 116 -1.73 -24.11 0.90
C LYS A 116 -1.86 -23.11 2.04
N THR A 117 -0.76 -22.78 2.70
CA THR A 117 -0.76 -21.91 3.87
C THR A 117 -1.28 -20.50 3.54
N LEU A 118 -0.91 -19.97 2.36
CA LEU A 118 -1.38 -18.66 1.92
C LEU A 118 -2.88 -18.69 1.57
N SER A 119 -3.36 -19.78 0.94
CA SER A 119 -4.79 -19.96 0.64
C SER A 119 -5.65 -20.08 1.92
N GLU A 120 -5.07 -20.62 3.00
CA GLU A 120 -5.73 -20.71 4.30
C GLU A 120 -5.71 -19.38 5.05
N ALA A 121 -4.65 -18.56 4.87
CA ALA A 121 -4.50 -17.26 5.51
C ALA A 121 -5.33 -16.15 4.83
N PHE A 122 -5.63 -16.28 3.55
CA PHE A 122 -6.42 -15.32 2.80
C PHE A 122 -7.85 -15.78 2.60
N PRO A 123 -8.85 -14.92 2.81
CA PRO A 123 -10.22 -15.15 2.33
C PRO A 123 -10.31 -14.88 0.82
N ASN A 124 -11.42 -15.29 0.21
CA ASN A 124 -11.82 -14.70 -1.07
C ASN A 124 -12.09 -13.22 -0.86
N VAL A 125 -11.56 -12.39 -1.72
CA VAL A 125 -11.73 -10.93 -1.66
C VAL A 125 -12.72 -10.44 -2.70
N LYS A 126 -13.43 -9.36 -2.36
CA LYS A 126 -14.32 -8.62 -3.26
C LYS A 126 -13.75 -7.22 -3.49
N LYS A 127 -14.26 -6.55 -4.51
CA LYS A 127 -14.00 -5.12 -4.69
C LYS A 127 -14.38 -4.35 -3.42
N GLY A 128 -13.45 -3.55 -2.92
CA GLY A 128 -13.59 -2.80 -1.67
C GLY A 128 -12.99 -3.50 -0.44
N ASP A 129 -12.66 -4.78 -0.54
CA ASP A 129 -11.99 -5.48 0.56
C ASP A 129 -10.52 -5.02 0.69
N ARG A 130 -10.03 -5.12 1.92
CA ARG A 130 -8.68 -4.72 2.30
C ARG A 130 -7.95 -5.88 2.98
N ILE A 131 -6.76 -6.18 2.49
CA ILE A 131 -5.80 -7.09 3.15
C ILE A 131 -4.62 -6.26 3.63
N VAL A 132 -4.22 -6.45 4.89
CA VAL A 132 -2.99 -5.92 5.46
C VAL A 132 -2.08 -7.07 5.84
N GLY A 133 -0.85 -7.06 5.32
CA GLY A 133 0.22 -7.97 5.74
C GLY A 133 1.24 -7.20 6.58
N VAL A 134 1.49 -7.65 7.81
CA VAL A 134 2.51 -7.09 8.70
C VAL A 134 3.70 -8.03 8.76
N HIS A 135 4.84 -7.54 8.26
CA HIS A 135 6.13 -8.22 8.36
C HIS A 135 6.81 -7.93 9.70
N LYS A 136 7.36 -8.99 10.30
CA LYS A 136 8.28 -8.88 11.44
C LYS A 136 9.54 -9.69 11.15
N PRO A 137 10.74 -9.07 11.23
CA PRO A 137 12.01 -9.76 11.00
C PRO A 137 12.17 -11.02 11.85
N GLY A 138 12.64 -12.10 11.25
CA GLY A 138 12.86 -13.38 11.93
C GLY A 138 11.60 -14.15 12.30
N PHE A 139 10.42 -13.53 12.21
CA PHE A 139 9.15 -14.16 12.57
C PHE A 139 8.38 -14.66 11.33
N GLY A 140 8.13 -13.75 10.38
CA GLY A 140 7.27 -14.02 9.23
C GLY A 140 6.26 -12.90 9.00
N VAL A 141 5.02 -13.26 8.67
CA VAL A 141 3.94 -12.33 8.36
C VAL A 141 2.65 -12.67 9.07
N THR A 142 1.93 -11.65 9.53
CA THR A 142 0.54 -11.77 10.00
C THR A 142 -0.37 -11.00 9.06
N PHE A 143 -1.53 -11.58 8.74
CA PHE A 143 -2.51 -10.99 7.81
C PHE A 143 -3.80 -10.59 8.52
N TRP A 144 -4.39 -9.49 8.02
CA TRP A 144 -5.72 -9.02 8.41
C TRP A 144 -6.58 -8.79 7.18
N HIS A 145 -7.84 -9.17 7.25
CA HIS A 145 -8.86 -8.89 6.25
C HIS A 145 -9.90 -7.96 6.86
N ASN A 146 -10.07 -6.78 6.29
CA ASN A 146 -11.02 -5.77 6.77
C ASN A 146 -10.92 -5.51 8.27
N GLY A 147 -9.67 -5.39 8.79
CA GLY A 147 -9.38 -5.14 10.20
C GLY A 147 -9.46 -6.37 11.12
N LYS A 148 -9.83 -7.56 10.62
CA LYS A 148 -9.86 -8.80 11.39
C LYS A 148 -8.68 -9.68 11.01
N ARG A 149 -7.98 -10.23 12.01
CA ARG A 149 -6.88 -11.16 11.77
C ARG A 149 -7.39 -12.38 10.99
N SER A 150 -6.79 -12.65 9.84
CA SER A 150 -7.18 -13.75 8.94
C SER A 150 -6.19 -14.90 8.94
N GLY A 151 -4.91 -14.65 9.22
CA GLY A 151 -3.91 -15.71 9.22
C GLY A 151 -2.53 -15.25 9.67
N GLU A 152 -1.61 -16.21 9.76
CA GLU A 152 -0.21 -16.00 10.12
C GLU A 152 0.65 -17.07 9.45
N ILE A 153 1.81 -16.67 8.91
CA ILE A 153 2.80 -17.59 8.35
C ILE A 153 4.13 -17.31 9.06
N ARG A 154 4.54 -18.24 9.92
CA ARG A 154 5.80 -18.18 10.70
C ARG A 154 6.95 -18.79 9.90
N ASP A 155 7.29 -18.15 8.81
CA ASP A 155 8.40 -18.51 7.93
C ASP A 155 9.03 -17.20 7.43
N ALA A 156 10.24 -16.90 7.90
CA ALA A 156 10.95 -15.68 7.53
C ALA A 156 11.32 -15.65 6.04
N ASP A 157 11.66 -16.83 5.46
CA ASP A 157 11.95 -16.94 4.03
C ASP A 157 10.70 -16.67 3.19
N PHE A 158 9.55 -17.25 3.59
CA PHE A 158 8.27 -16.94 2.96
C PHE A 158 8.01 -15.44 2.98
N SER A 159 8.09 -14.83 4.16
CA SER A 159 7.76 -13.42 4.34
C SER A 159 8.67 -12.51 3.51
N ARG A 160 9.97 -12.77 3.47
CA ARG A 160 10.94 -12.05 2.65
C ARG A 160 10.61 -12.15 1.17
N GLN A 161 10.35 -13.34 0.66
CA GLN A 161 10.02 -13.55 -0.75
C GLN A 161 8.65 -12.97 -1.11
N PHE A 162 7.65 -13.14 -0.24
CA PHE A 162 6.30 -12.62 -0.44
C PHE A 162 6.30 -11.09 -0.55
N PHE A 163 6.92 -10.38 0.39
CA PHE A 163 7.00 -8.93 0.31
C PHE A 163 7.98 -8.45 -0.78
N GLY A 164 8.90 -9.29 -1.20
CA GLY A 164 9.75 -9.06 -2.36
C GLY A 164 8.96 -8.80 -3.65
N ILE A 165 7.74 -9.32 -3.79
CA ILE A 165 6.83 -9.05 -4.91
C ILE A 165 6.68 -7.53 -5.14
N TRP A 166 6.63 -6.73 -4.08
CA TRP A 166 6.49 -5.26 -4.13
C TRP A 166 7.79 -4.51 -3.88
N LEU A 167 8.69 -5.04 -3.04
CA LEU A 167 9.81 -4.27 -2.48
C LEU A 167 11.17 -4.66 -3.07
N SER A 168 11.30 -5.83 -3.67
CA SER A 168 12.55 -6.26 -4.32
C SER A 168 12.90 -5.36 -5.52
N PRO A 169 14.19 -5.02 -5.73
CA PRO A 169 14.63 -4.41 -6.98
C PRO A 169 14.31 -5.24 -8.24
N LYS A 170 14.08 -6.57 -8.08
CA LYS A 170 13.74 -7.50 -9.16
C LYS A 170 12.22 -7.68 -9.36
N THR A 171 11.38 -6.86 -8.73
CA THR A 171 9.91 -6.93 -8.91
C THR A 171 9.53 -6.76 -10.38
N SER A 172 8.45 -7.42 -10.81
CA SER A 172 7.82 -7.20 -12.13
C SER A 172 7.17 -5.81 -12.26
N GLU A 173 6.97 -5.12 -11.12
CA GLU A 173 6.26 -3.84 -11.04
C GLU A 173 7.15 -2.69 -10.50
N PRO A 174 8.23 -2.29 -11.22
CA PRO A 174 9.20 -1.32 -10.70
C PRO A 174 8.59 0.06 -10.44
N LYS A 175 7.57 0.47 -11.22
CA LYS A 175 6.86 1.74 -11.00
C LYS A 175 6.05 1.72 -9.71
N LEU A 176 5.40 0.59 -9.41
CA LEU A 176 4.67 0.40 -8.16
C LEU A 176 5.62 0.43 -6.96
N ARG A 177 6.76 -0.28 -7.05
CA ARG A 177 7.82 -0.23 -6.04
C ARG A 177 8.30 1.19 -5.77
N GLN A 178 8.59 1.96 -6.82
CA GLN A 178 9.02 3.37 -6.70
C GLN A 178 7.96 4.22 -5.98
N ALA A 179 6.68 4.03 -6.30
CA ALA A 179 5.59 4.74 -5.66
C ALA A 179 5.46 4.38 -4.17
N LEU A 180 5.58 3.10 -3.82
CA LEU A 180 5.54 2.62 -2.44
C LEU A 180 6.71 3.15 -1.58
N LEU A 181 7.89 3.29 -2.16
CA LEU A 181 9.10 3.75 -1.48
C LEU A 181 9.37 5.26 -1.65
N SER A 182 8.37 6.03 -2.09
CA SER A 182 8.55 7.45 -2.47
C SER A 182 9.01 8.36 -1.34
N LYS A 183 8.79 7.98 -0.08
CA LYS A 183 9.21 8.74 1.12
C LYS A 183 10.31 8.01 1.93
N VAL A 184 10.86 6.93 1.37
CA VAL A 184 11.90 6.12 2.03
C VAL A 184 13.26 6.49 1.45
N ASN A 185 14.25 6.67 2.31
CA ASN A 185 15.65 6.75 1.89
C ASN A 185 16.11 5.34 1.48
N LEU A 186 16.49 5.18 0.21
CA LEU A 186 16.98 3.92 -0.39
C LEU A 186 18.44 3.68 -0.06
#